data_da0df85d6941b4a3dd4aa4d0829fd47a
#
_entry.id   da0df85d6941b4a3dd4aa4d0829fd47a
#
_cell.length_a   1.000
_cell.length_b   1.000
_cell.length_c   1.000
_cell.angle_alpha   90.00
_cell.angle_beta   90.00
_cell.angle_gamma   90.00
#
_symmetry.space_group_name_H-M   'P 1'
#
loop_
_entity.id
_entity.type
_entity.pdbx_description
1 polymer ?
#
loop_
_entity_poly.entity_id
_entity_poly.type
_entity_poly.pdbx_seq_one_letter_code
_entity_poly.pdbx_strand_id
1 'polypeptide(L)'
;SATAAILPVRRTCSKSRQRVKNVCVSSAVSKFRRKRLWQCLNLLNKGLYIHIPFCLSKCPYCDFYSVAFDSDTANRYKDAVIRNLRYYLSQNENLRFDTVYFGGGTPILLWREICDIMDEIQPYIASGAEITVEANPCCTDENALCSLKTHNVNRISFGLQSGIDNELKALGRRHNSKVGADAVKTAYKAGFDNISGDIMLGIPLQTSDSLIETISY
;
A
#
# COMPACT_ATOMS: atom_id res chain seq x y z
N SER A 1 15.64 -13.24 10.32
CA SER A 1 15.63 -13.04 8.87
C SER A 1 14.25 -12.53 8.46
N ALA A 2 14.17 -11.24 8.11
CA ALA A 2 12.93 -10.66 7.60
C ALA A 2 12.70 -11.17 6.17
N THR A 3 11.71 -12.01 5.98
CA THR A 3 11.29 -12.46 4.66
C THR A 3 10.28 -11.45 4.13
N ALA A 4 10.63 -10.74 3.05
CA ALA A 4 9.69 -9.87 2.37
C ALA A 4 8.57 -10.72 1.75
N ALA A 5 7.32 -10.47 2.14
CA ALA A 5 6.18 -11.15 1.58
C ALA A 5 5.65 -10.36 0.37
N ILE A 6 5.84 -10.91 -0.82
CA ILE A 6 5.23 -10.41 -2.05
C ILE A 6 4.02 -11.32 -2.33
N LEU A 7 2.82 -10.77 -2.22
CA LEU A 7 1.57 -11.50 -2.45
C LEU A 7 0.85 -10.92 -3.67
N PRO A 8 0.42 -11.74 -4.63
CA PRO A 8 -0.45 -11.28 -5.70
C PRO A 8 -1.85 -10.96 -5.15
N VAL A 9 -2.29 -9.72 -5.31
CA VAL A 9 -3.63 -9.26 -4.91
C VAL A 9 -4.60 -9.41 -6.08
N ARG A 10 -5.75 -10.03 -5.85
CA ARG A 10 -6.83 -10.13 -6.83
C ARG A 10 -7.90 -9.09 -6.52
N ARG A 11 -8.18 -8.17 -7.45
CA ARG A 11 -9.40 -7.35 -7.40
C ARG A 11 -10.61 -8.19 -7.79
N THR A 12 -11.67 -8.16 -6.97
CA THR A 12 -12.98 -8.69 -7.34
C THR A 12 -13.76 -7.61 -8.05
N CYS A 13 -13.99 -7.77 -9.35
CA CYS A 13 -14.91 -6.92 -10.11
C CYS A 13 -16.34 -7.18 -9.62
N SER A 14 -17.04 -6.13 -9.18
CA SER A 14 -18.43 -6.20 -8.75
C SER A 14 -19.36 -6.23 -9.96
N LYS A 15 -19.52 -7.37 -10.62
CA LYS A 15 -20.77 -7.76 -11.33
C LYS A 15 -20.76 -9.28 -11.50
N SER A 16 -21.77 -9.92 -10.92
CA SER A 16 -22.12 -11.34 -10.91
C SER A 16 -21.45 -12.21 -9.85
N ARG A 17 -22.31 -12.80 -9.01
CA ARG A 17 -21.98 -13.82 -8.01
C ARG A 17 -21.39 -15.06 -8.70
N GLN A 18 -20.06 -15.21 -8.64
CA GLN A 18 -19.46 -16.54 -8.72
C GLN A 18 -18.42 -16.66 -7.61
N ARG A 19 -18.68 -17.62 -6.71
CA ARG A 19 -17.75 -18.03 -5.64
C ARG A 19 -16.46 -18.51 -6.28
N VAL A 20 -15.38 -17.74 -6.15
CA VAL A 20 -14.04 -18.23 -6.44
C VAL A 20 -13.54 -18.94 -5.18
N LYS A 21 -13.50 -20.26 -5.22
CA LYS A 21 -12.83 -21.08 -4.19
C LYS A 21 -11.33 -20.79 -4.21
N ASN A 22 -10.75 -20.58 -3.04
CA ASN A 22 -9.29 -20.51 -2.87
C ASN A 22 -8.65 -21.79 -3.44
N VAL A 23 -7.91 -21.67 -4.53
CA VAL A 23 -7.17 -22.79 -5.10
C VAL A 23 -5.78 -22.80 -4.47
N CYS A 24 -5.61 -23.61 -3.44
CA CYS A 24 -4.30 -24.04 -2.99
C CYS A 24 -3.78 -25.07 -4.03
N VAL A 25 -2.78 -24.73 -4.80
CA VAL A 25 -2.21 -25.63 -5.82
C VAL A 25 -1.31 -26.64 -5.11
N SER A 26 -1.86 -27.80 -4.78
CA SER A 26 -1.07 -28.95 -4.39
C SER A 26 -0.36 -29.55 -5.63
N SER A 27 0.79 -30.19 -5.43
CA SER A 27 1.77 -30.65 -6.41
C SER A 27 1.31 -31.74 -7.42
N ALA A 28 0.00 -31.94 -7.61
CA ALA A 28 -0.56 -33.06 -8.40
C ALA A 28 -1.37 -32.63 -9.65
N VAL A 29 -1.13 -31.45 -10.21
CA VAL A 29 -1.82 -31.03 -11.45
C VAL A 29 -0.93 -31.37 -12.65
N SER A 30 -1.42 -32.27 -13.55
CA SER A 30 -0.73 -32.69 -14.74
C SER A 30 -0.27 -31.52 -15.62
N LYS A 31 0.88 -31.67 -16.33
CA LYS A 31 1.49 -30.66 -17.20
C LYS A 31 0.50 -30.01 -18.19
N PHE A 32 -0.53 -30.72 -18.62
CA PHE A 32 -1.52 -30.26 -19.58
C PHE A 32 -2.56 -29.27 -19.01
N ARG A 33 -2.90 -29.41 -17.73
CA ARG A 33 -3.79 -28.47 -17.03
C ARG A 33 -3.08 -27.18 -16.63
N ARG A 34 -1.76 -27.24 -16.35
CA ARG A 34 -0.97 -26.03 -16.03
C ARG A 34 -0.97 -25.03 -17.18
N LYS A 35 -0.76 -25.46 -18.43
CA LYS A 35 -0.71 -24.54 -19.59
C LYS A 35 -2.01 -23.78 -19.81
N ARG A 36 -3.17 -24.40 -19.65
CA ARG A 36 -4.48 -23.73 -19.75
C ARG A 36 -4.78 -22.80 -18.57
N LEU A 37 -4.40 -23.19 -17.35
CA LEU A 37 -4.52 -22.33 -16.15
C LEU A 37 -3.63 -21.08 -16.27
N TRP A 38 -2.41 -21.22 -16.81
CA TRP A 38 -1.51 -20.10 -17.07
C TRP A 38 -2.05 -19.16 -18.15
N GLN A 39 -2.70 -19.68 -19.18
CA GLN A 39 -3.36 -18.85 -20.21
C GLN A 39 -4.56 -18.09 -19.66
N CYS A 40 -5.37 -18.69 -18.80
CA CYS A 40 -6.47 -17.99 -18.12
C CYS A 40 -5.96 -16.97 -17.08
N LEU A 41 -4.84 -17.24 -16.41
CA LEU A 41 -4.23 -16.30 -15.45
C LEU A 41 -3.62 -15.06 -16.15
N ASN A 42 -3.24 -15.17 -17.42
CA ASN A 42 -2.77 -14.04 -18.22
C ASN A 42 -3.88 -13.06 -18.66
N LEU A 43 -5.14 -13.42 -18.47
CA LEU A 43 -6.31 -12.56 -18.72
C LEU A 43 -6.82 -11.87 -17.45
N LEU A 44 -6.22 -12.13 -16.30
CA LEU A 44 -6.62 -11.52 -15.03
C LEU A 44 -5.68 -10.37 -14.72
N ASN A 45 -6.25 -9.24 -14.29
CA ASN A 45 -5.51 -8.12 -13.72
C ASN A 45 -4.58 -8.60 -12.60
N LYS A 46 -3.31 -8.21 -12.65
CA LYS A 46 -2.29 -8.64 -11.69
C LYS A 46 -1.93 -7.47 -10.79
N GLY A 47 -1.99 -7.71 -9.48
CA GLY A 47 -1.56 -6.75 -8.48
C GLY A 47 -0.25 -7.20 -7.82
N LEU A 48 0.63 -6.25 -7.57
CA LEU A 48 1.82 -6.39 -6.74
C LEU A 48 1.55 -5.71 -5.40
N TYR A 49 1.64 -6.46 -4.30
CA TYR A 49 1.63 -5.89 -2.95
C TYR A 49 3.02 -6.00 -2.34
N ILE A 50 3.54 -4.87 -1.87
CA ILE A 50 4.81 -4.79 -1.16
C ILE A 50 4.53 -4.32 0.27
N HIS A 51 4.78 -5.20 1.24
CA HIS A 51 4.58 -4.88 2.65
C HIS A 51 5.77 -4.10 3.19
N ILE A 52 5.55 -2.90 3.72
CA ILE A 52 6.57 -2.07 4.35
C ILE A 52 6.35 -2.13 5.88
N PRO A 53 7.14 -2.90 6.63
CA PRO A 53 6.84 -3.18 8.05
C PRO A 53 7.36 -2.12 9.03
N PHE A 54 7.56 -0.89 8.62
CA PHE A 54 8.20 0.13 9.46
C PHE A 54 7.20 1.18 9.95
N CYS A 55 7.28 1.50 11.27
CA CYS A 55 6.54 2.60 11.88
C CYS A 55 7.47 3.40 12.79
N LEU A 56 7.24 4.72 12.93
CA LEU A 56 7.90 5.55 13.95
C LEU A 56 7.45 5.18 15.36
N SER A 57 6.19 4.75 15.50
CA SER A 57 5.61 4.25 16.75
C SER A 57 4.44 3.34 16.42
N LYS A 58 4.20 2.31 17.23
CA LYS A 58 3.03 1.44 17.09
C LYS A 58 1.82 2.07 17.77
N CYS A 59 0.73 2.22 17.01
CA CYS A 59 -0.53 2.67 17.59
C CYS A 59 -1.15 1.57 18.46
N PRO A 60 -1.77 1.90 19.62
CA PRO A 60 -2.30 0.90 20.56
C PRO A 60 -3.36 -0.05 19.95
N TYR A 61 -4.09 0.41 18.95
CA TYR A 61 -5.14 -0.36 18.27
C TYR A 61 -4.64 -1.20 17.08
N CYS A 62 -3.38 -1.01 16.65
CA CYS A 62 -2.90 -1.55 15.38
C CYS A 62 -2.33 -2.95 15.55
N ASP A 63 -2.90 -3.92 14.83
CA ASP A 63 -2.49 -5.32 14.84
C ASP A 63 -1.64 -5.71 13.61
N PHE A 64 -1.39 -4.77 12.70
CA PHE A 64 -0.53 -5.00 11.55
C PHE A 64 0.91 -5.30 11.99
N TYR A 65 1.54 -6.24 11.28
CA TYR A 65 2.94 -6.52 11.50
C TYR A 65 3.79 -5.29 11.19
N SER A 66 4.43 -4.76 12.22
CA SER A 66 5.35 -3.62 12.08
C SER A 66 6.46 -3.67 13.13
N VAL A 67 7.58 -3.07 12.77
CA VAL A 67 8.77 -2.89 13.62
C VAL A 67 9.11 -1.40 13.69
N ALA A 68 9.88 -1.02 14.71
CA ALA A 68 10.38 0.35 14.80
C ALA A 68 11.25 0.69 13.57
N PHE A 69 11.09 1.90 13.06
CA PHE A 69 11.90 2.38 11.95
C PHE A 69 13.37 2.53 12.35
N ASP A 70 14.24 1.98 11.51
CA ASP A 70 15.68 2.10 11.57
C ASP A 70 16.22 2.15 10.13
N SER A 71 17.02 3.16 9.81
CA SER A 71 17.48 3.43 8.45
C SER A 71 18.32 2.31 7.84
N ASP A 72 19.22 1.71 8.64
CA ASP A 72 20.10 0.64 8.15
C ASP A 72 19.29 -0.63 7.85
N THR A 73 18.33 -0.93 8.72
CA THR A 73 17.40 -2.04 8.53
C THR A 73 16.48 -1.80 7.34
N ALA A 74 16.01 -0.57 7.13
CA ALA A 74 15.19 -0.18 5.99
C ALA A 74 15.93 -0.38 4.65
N ASN A 75 17.20 0.06 4.56
CA ASN A 75 18.03 -0.15 3.37
C ASN A 75 18.25 -1.64 3.07
N ARG A 76 18.60 -2.44 4.09
CA ARG A 76 18.76 -3.89 3.92
C ARG A 76 17.46 -4.57 3.51
N TYR A 77 16.33 -4.08 4.02
CA TYR A 77 15.00 -4.55 3.65
C TYR A 77 14.70 -4.24 2.17
N LYS A 78 14.93 -3.01 1.72
CA LYS A 78 14.79 -2.62 0.31
C LYS A 78 15.62 -3.54 -0.60
N ASP A 79 16.88 -3.77 -0.28
CA ASP A 79 17.75 -4.66 -1.08
C ASP A 79 17.22 -6.09 -1.11
N ALA A 80 16.64 -6.59 -0.03
CA ALA A 80 16.00 -7.90 0.02
C ALA A 80 14.73 -7.95 -0.85
N VAL A 81 13.92 -6.88 -0.85
CA VAL A 81 12.74 -6.76 -1.71
C VAL A 81 13.16 -6.77 -3.19
N ILE A 82 14.16 -5.97 -3.57
CA ILE A 82 14.65 -5.91 -4.96
C ILE A 82 15.20 -7.27 -5.41
N ARG A 83 15.99 -7.95 -4.59
CA ARG A 83 16.49 -9.32 -4.94
C ARG A 83 15.34 -10.30 -5.14
N ASN A 84 14.32 -10.26 -4.29
CA ASN A 84 13.16 -11.14 -4.38
C ASN A 84 12.30 -10.82 -5.63
N LEU A 85 12.11 -9.54 -5.93
CA LEU A 85 11.45 -9.09 -7.16
C LEU A 85 12.19 -9.59 -8.40
N ARG A 86 13.50 -9.38 -8.50
CA ARG A 86 14.32 -9.85 -9.63
C ARG A 86 14.19 -11.36 -9.83
N TYR A 87 14.26 -12.13 -8.75
CA TYR A 87 14.07 -13.58 -8.83
C TYR A 87 12.68 -13.95 -9.34
N TYR A 88 11.61 -13.32 -8.82
CA TYR A 88 10.25 -13.59 -9.23
C TYR A 88 9.99 -13.17 -10.68
N LEU A 89 10.48 -12.01 -11.08
CA LEU A 89 10.31 -11.46 -12.42
C LEU A 89 11.06 -12.27 -13.47
N SER A 90 12.26 -12.78 -13.17
CA SER A 90 13.03 -13.64 -14.08
C SER A 90 12.32 -14.95 -14.43
N GLN A 91 11.38 -15.40 -13.61
CA GLN A 91 10.57 -16.60 -13.88
C GLN A 91 9.32 -16.29 -14.72
N ASN A 92 9.03 -15.01 -15.02
CA ASN A 92 7.76 -14.57 -15.59
C ASN A 92 7.94 -13.39 -16.57
N GLU A 93 8.62 -13.63 -17.70
CA GLU A 93 9.04 -12.59 -18.67
C GLU A 93 7.90 -11.70 -19.19
N ASN A 94 6.68 -12.25 -19.29
CA ASN A 94 5.49 -11.52 -19.79
C ASN A 94 4.62 -10.94 -18.67
N LEU A 95 5.13 -10.87 -17.44
CA LEU A 95 4.38 -10.32 -16.33
C LEU A 95 4.22 -8.81 -16.50
N ARG A 96 2.99 -8.31 -16.26
CA ARG A 96 2.68 -6.89 -16.16
C ARG A 96 1.76 -6.70 -14.97
N PHE A 97 1.97 -5.62 -14.22
CA PHE A 97 1.16 -5.27 -13.05
C PHE A 97 0.18 -4.17 -13.41
N ASP A 98 -1.10 -4.43 -13.20
CA ASP A 98 -2.19 -3.45 -13.35
C ASP A 98 -2.36 -2.59 -12.09
N THR A 99 -1.85 -3.08 -10.95
CA THR A 99 -1.81 -2.35 -9.70
C THR A 99 -0.54 -2.68 -8.92
N VAL A 100 0.05 -1.65 -8.27
CA VAL A 100 1.12 -1.80 -7.27
C VAL A 100 0.66 -1.13 -5.99
N TYR A 101 0.84 -1.81 -4.87
CA TYR A 101 0.41 -1.28 -3.59
C TYR A 101 1.50 -1.45 -2.53
N PHE A 102 2.00 -0.34 -2.03
CA PHE A 102 2.90 -0.28 -0.89
C PHE A 102 2.08 -0.02 0.37
N GLY A 103 1.97 -1.04 1.22
CA GLY A 103 1.16 -0.99 2.42
C GLY A 103 1.84 -1.61 3.63
N GLY A 104 1.17 -1.60 4.78
CA GLY A 104 1.61 -2.30 5.98
C GLY A 104 1.76 -1.42 7.21
N GLY A 105 2.96 -1.00 7.56
CA GLY A 105 3.23 -0.09 8.67
C GLY A 105 2.98 1.37 8.29
N THR A 106 4.02 2.04 7.82
CA THR A 106 3.96 3.43 7.32
C THR A 106 4.88 3.55 6.10
N PRO A 107 4.43 3.10 4.92
CA PRO A 107 5.25 3.04 3.71
C PRO A 107 5.97 4.34 3.35
N ILE A 108 5.32 5.49 3.51
CA ILE A 108 5.92 6.78 3.15
C ILE A 108 7.21 7.10 3.93
N LEU A 109 7.48 6.44 5.04
CA LEU A 109 8.78 6.57 5.73
C LEU A 109 9.96 6.13 4.87
N LEU A 110 9.71 5.19 3.95
CA LEU A 110 10.68 4.62 3.03
C LEU A 110 10.50 5.17 1.62
N TRP A 111 10.12 6.43 1.46
CA TRP A 111 9.84 6.99 0.14
C TRP A 111 11.04 6.91 -0.81
N ARG A 112 12.28 7.04 -0.31
CA ARG A 112 13.50 6.90 -1.13
C ARG A 112 13.67 5.46 -1.61
N GLU A 113 13.53 4.51 -0.70
CA GLU A 113 13.62 3.07 -0.97
C GLU A 113 12.47 2.61 -1.88
N ILE A 114 11.29 3.22 -1.77
CA ILE A 114 10.16 3.00 -2.68
C ILE A 114 10.49 3.50 -4.09
N CYS A 115 11.14 4.66 -4.23
CA CYS A 115 11.62 5.14 -5.54
C CYS A 115 12.59 4.14 -6.18
N ASP A 116 13.57 3.62 -5.44
CA ASP A 116 14.51 2.60 -5.94
C ASP A 116 13.76 1.30 -6.37
N ILE A 117 12.75 0.89 -5.62
CA ILE A 117 11.92 -0.27 -5.96
C ILE A 117 11.09 0.01 -7.22
N MET A 118 10.53 1.21 -7.34
CA MET A 118 9.75 1.62 -8.53
C MET A 118 10.61 1.60 -9.78
N ASP A 119 11.85 2.07 -9.72
CA ASP A 119 12.78 2.02 -10.85
C ASP A 119 13.03 0.57 -11.31
N GLU A 120 13.16 -0.37 -10.38
CA GLU A 120 13.35 -1.79 -10.69
C GLU A 120 12.14 -2.42 -11.37
N ILE A 121 10.92 -2.06 -10.95
CA ILE A 121 9.69 -2.68 -11.47
C ILE A 121 9.06 -1.92 -12.64
N GLN A 122 9.57 -0.73 -12.99
CA GLN A 122 9.02 0.11 -14.05
C GLN A 122 8.77 -0.63 -15.37
N PRO A 123 9.67 -1.51 -15.87
CA PRO A 123 9.44 -2.28 -17.10
C PRO A 123 8.26 -3.25 -17.03
N TYR A 124 7.78 -3.55 -15.83
CA TYR A 124 6.71 -4.52 -15.57
C TYR A 124 5.37 -3.85 -15.22
N ILE A 125 5.30 -2.52 -15.25
CA ILE A 125 4.07 -1.76 -14.98
C ILE A 125 3.25 -1.69 -16.28
N ALA A 126 1.96 -2.03 -16.18
CA ALA A 126 1.03 -1.87 -17.27
C ALA A 126 0.70 -0.39 -17.50
N SER A 127 0.39 -0.02 -18.74
CA SER A 127 -0.08 1.33 -19.03
C SER A 127 -1.38 1.62 -18.26
N GLY A 128 -1.43 2.74 -17.54
CA GLY A 128 -2.58 3.12 -16.71
C GLY A 128 -2.70 2.37 -15.39
N ALA A 129 -1.66 1.68 -14.95
CA ALA A 129 -1.65 1.00 -13.65
C ALA A 129 -1.88 1.97 -12.48
N GLU A 130 -2.62 1.51 -11.46
CA GLU A 130 -2.73 2.23 -10.20
C GLU A 130 -1.56 1.87 -9.29
N ILE A 131 -0.81 2.88 -8.86
CA ILE A 131 0.35 2.72 -7.97
C ILE A 131 0.09 3.50 -6.69
N THR A 132 -0.17 2.78 -5.61
CA THR A 132 -0.59 3.33 -4.32
C THR A 132 0.53 3.25 -3.29
N VAL A 133 0.69 4.32 -2.52
CA VAL A 133 1.51 4.34 -1.30
C VAL A 133 0.63 4.76 -0.13
N GLU A 134 0.63 3.95 0.94
CA GLU A 134 0.02 4.35 2.22
C GLU A 134 0.90 5.37 2.94
N ALA A 135 0.25 6.37 3.53
CA ALA A 135 0.90 7.47 4.21
C ALA A 135 0.27 7.76 5.57
N ASN A 136 1.13 8.18 6.51
CA ASN A 136 0.67 8.75 7.77
C ASN A 136 0.92 10.26 7.70
N PRO A 137 -0.09 11.11 8.01
CA PRO A 137 0.05 12.57 7.91
C PRO A 137 1.27 13.15 8.60
N CYS A 138 1.65 12.63 9.78
CA CYS A 138 2.81 13.14 10.54
C CYS A 138 4.18 12.80 9.92
N CYS A 139 4.23 11.97 8.89
CA CYS A 139 5.47 11.50 8.24
C CYS A 139 5.53 11.95 6.77
N THR A 140 4.60 12.79 6.34
CA THR A 140 4.45 13.20 4.94
C THR A 140 4.99 14.61 4.76
N ASP A 141 5.89 14.78 3.82
CA ASP A 141 6.43 16.07 3.38
C ASP A 141 6.37 16.21 1.86
N GLU A 142 6.55 17.44 1.38
CA GLU A 142 6.45 17.78 -0.04
C GLU A 142 7.54 17.08 -0.88
N ASN A 143 8.77 16.95 -0.36
CA ASN A 143 9.86 16.29 -1.08
C ASN A 143 9.57 14.81 -1.31
N ALA A 144 9.05 14.12 -0.27
CA ALA A 144 8.63 12.72 -0.37
C ALA A 144 7.54 12.55 -1.44
N LEU A 145 6.52 13.40 -1.42
CA LEU A 145 5.40 13.34 -2.35
C LEU A 145 5.84 13.64 -3.79
N CYS A 146 6.63 14.71 -4.02
CA CYS A 146 7.16 15.04 -5.35
C CYS A 146 8.03 13.90 -5.90
N SER A 147 8.89 13.31 -5.07
CA SER A 147 9.74 12.19 -5.48
C SER A 147 8.92 10.95 -5.85
N LEU A 148 7.93 10.59 -5.04
CA LEU A 148 7.02 9.49 -5.36
C LEU A 148 6.24 9.74 -6.66
N LYS A 149 5.78 10.98 -6.88
CA LYS A 149 5.08 11.37 -8.10
C LYS A 149 5.95 11.22 -9.34
N THR A 150 7.22 11.65 -9.28
CA THR A 150 8.18 11.51 -10.40
C THR A 150 8.52 10.04 -10.72
N HIS A 151 8.37 9.12 -9.74
CA HIS A 151 8.52 7.67 -9.94
C HIS A 151 7.18 6.96 -10.21
N ASN A 152 6.21 7.69 -10.80
CA ASN A 152 4.92 7.17 -11.28
C ASN A 152 3.95 6.69 -10.19
N VAL A 153 4.20 6.96 -8.90
CA VAL A 153 3.15 6.79 -7.89
C VAL A 153 2.00 7.76 -8.23
N ASN A 154 0.79 7.23 -8.34
CA ASN A 154 -0.35 8.04 -8.80
C ASN A 154 -1.52 8.04 -7.81
N ARG A 155 -1.39 7.33 -6.66
CA ARG A 155 -2.39 7.34 -5.60
C ARG A 155 -1.71 7.36 -4.22
N ILE A 156 -2.21 8.23 -3.33
CA ILE A 156 -1.83 8.25 -1.91
C ILE A 156 -3.04 7.88 -1.06
N SER A 157 -2.86 6.97 -0.07
CA SER A 157 -3.87 6.64 0.92
C SER A 157 -3.42 7.11 2.31
N PHE A 158 -4.12 8.08 2.88
CA PHE A 158 -3.79 8.61 4.21
C PHE A 158 -4.56 7.89 5.31
N GLY A 159 -3.87 7.40 6.33
CA GLY A 159 -4.49 6.97 7.58
C GLY A 159 -4.91 8.19 8.41
N LEU A 160 -6.03 8.83 8.08
CA LEU A 160 -6.58 9.98 8.82
C LEU A 160 -7.23 9.55 10.13
N GLN A 161 -8.02 8.49 10.10
CA GLN A 161 -8.74 7.82 11.18
C GLN A 161 -9.92 8.63 11.73
N SER A 162 -9.75 9.93 12.02
CA SER A 162 -10.79 10.86 12.49
C SER A 162 -10.40 12.30 12.15
N GLY A 163 -11.40 13.17 12.01
CA GLY A 163 -11.26 14.64 11.94
C GLY A 163 -11.28 15.31 13.32
N ILE A 164 -11.43 14.56 14.42
CA ILE A 164 -11.61 15.06 15.76
C ILE A 164 -10.37 14.81 16.62
N ASP A 165 -9.76 15.86 17.14
CA ASP A 165 -8.47 15.78 17.85
C ASP A 165 -8.52 14.90 19.12
N ASN A 166 -9.63 14.92 19.87
CA ASN A 166 -9.78 14.08 21.06
C ASN A 166 -9.86 12.60 20.70
N GLU A 167 -10.49 12.25 19.58
CA GLU A 167 -10.56 10.87 19.07
C GLU A 167 -9.18 10.41 18.59
N LEU A 168 -8.47 11.25 17.84
CA LEU A 168 -7.09 10.98 17.42
C LEU A 168 -6.17 10.76 18.61
N LYS A 169 -6.28 11.58 19.65
CA LYS A 169 -5.53 11.42 20.90
C LYS A 169 -5.87 10.10 21.60
N ALA A 170 -7.16 9.74 21.67
CA ALA A 170 -7.62 8.49 22.27
C ALA A 170 -7.09 7.26 21.51
N LEU A 171 -6.90 7.35 20.18
CA LEU A 171 -6.26 6.35 19.33
C LEU A 171 -4.73 6.32 19.48
N GLY A 172 -4.11 7.26 20.20
CA GLY A 172 -2.66 7.40 20.26
C GLY A 172 -2.03 7.88 18.95
N ARG A 173 -2.79 8.60 18.11
CA ARG A 173 -2.27 9.19 16.87
C ARG A 173 -1.34 10.36 17.18
N ARG A 174 -0.29 10.50 16.35
CA ARG A 174 0.72 11.56 16.50
C ARG A 174 0.36 12.85 15.76
N HIS A 175 -0.58 12.79 14.83
CA HIS A 175 -1.12 13.96 14.14
C HIS A 175 -2.46 14.40 14.76
N ASN A 176 -2.82 15.65 14.56
CA ASN A 176 -4.14 16.22 14.82
C ASN A 176 -4.89 16.44 13.48
N SER A 177 -6.13 16.89 13.56
CA SER A 177 -6.97 17.16 12.38
C SER A 177 -6.29 18.14 11.42
N LYS A 178 -5.71 19.24 11.93
CA LYS A 178 -5.01 20.23 11.09
C LYS A 178 -3.87 19.60 10.30
N VAL A 179 -3.03 18.78 10.93
CA VAL A 179 -1.91 18.07 10.25
C VAL A 179 -2.44 17.11 9.20
N GLY A 180 -3.58 16.44 9.47
CA GLY A 180 -4.25 15.59 8.49
C GLY A 180 -4.65 16.36 7.23
N ALA A 181 -5.39 17.48 7.43
CA ALA A 181 -5.82 18.35 6.32
C ALA A 181 -4.63 18.94 5.54
N ASP A 182 -3.59 19.37 6.25
CA ASP A 182 -2.39 19.94 5.62
C ASP A 182 -1.64 18.90 4.78
N ALA A 183 -1.57 17.64 5.24
CA ALA A 183 -0.95 16.55 4.47
C ALA A 183 -1.71 16.25 3.16
N VAL A 184 -3.04 16.22 3.20
CA VAL A 184 -3.87 16.06 1.99
C VAL A 184 -3.66 17.23 1.02
N LYS A 185 -3.66 18.49 1.52
CA LYS A 185 -3.38 19.68 0.69
C LYS A 185 -1.98 19.62 0.06
N THR A 186 -0.98 19.16 0.81
CA THR A 186 0.39 19.01 0.31
C THR A 186 0.46 17.96 -0.80
N ALA A 187 -0.25 16.84 -0.66
CA ALA A 187 -0.33 15.83 -1.71
C ALA A 187 -1.01 16.38 -2.97
N TYR A 188 -2.09 17.14 -2.82
CA TYR A 188 -2.75 17.79 -3.95
C TYR A 188 -1.81 18.78 -4.67
N LYS A 189 -1.06 19.61 -3.92
CA LYS A 189 -0.05 20.53 -4.48
C LYS A 189 1.09 19.80 -5.20
N ALA A 190 1.49 18.63 -4.71
CA ALA A 190 2.48 17.76 -5.35
C ALA A 190 1.95 17.07 -6.62
N GLY A 191 0.69 17.33 -7.02
CA GLY A 191 0.08 16.84 -8.25
C GLY A 191 -0.63 15.49 -8.13
N PHE A 192 -0.96 15.03 -6.91
CA PHE A 192 -1.84 13.87 -6.74
C PHE A 192 -3.30 14.30 -6.82
N ASP A 193 -4.03 13.71 -7.75
CA ASP A 193 -5.47 13.85 -7.95
C ASP A 193 -6.26 12.62 -7.45
N ASN A 194 -5.58 11.50 -7.20
CA ASN A 194 -6.16 10.30 -6.61
C ASN A 194 -5.66 10.15 -5.15
N ILE A 195 -6.42 10.75 -4.23
CA ILE A 195 -6.11 10.74 -2.79
C ILE A 195 -7.27 10.09 -2.05
N SER A 196 -6.99 9.17 -1.13
CA SER A 196 -7.98 8.60 -0.22
C SER A 196 -7.57 8.80 1.24
N GLY A 197 -8.55 8.91 2.12
CA GLY A 197 -8.36 8.93 3.57
C GLY A 197 -9.11 7.78 4.22
N ASP A 198 -8.43 7.02 5.09
CA ASP A 198 -9.05 5.98 5.88
C ASP A 198 -9.66 6.59 7.14
N ILE A 199 -10.92 6.25 7.44
CA ILE A 199 -11.66 6.67 8.63
C ILE A 199 -11.98 5.42 9.46
N MET A 200 -11.78 5.51 10.77
CA MET A 200 -12.14 4.43 11.70
C MET A 200 -13.53 4.68 12.30
N LEU A 201 -14.31 3.61 12.40
CA LEU A 201 -15.63 3.61 13.02
C LEU A 201 -15.58 2.89 14.37
N GLY A 202 -16.38 3.36 15.33
CA GLY A 202 -16.50 2.74 16.65
C GLY A 202 -15.28 2.96 17.55
N ILE A 203 -14.55 4.05 17.36
CA ILE A 203 -13.39 4.40 18.17
C ILE A 203 -13.82 5.09 19.49
N PRO A 204 -12.95 5.09 20.52
CA PRO A 204 -13.25 5.77 21.79
C PRO A 204 -13.63 7.23 21.57
N LEU A 205 -14.61 7.71 22.33
CA LEU A 205 -15.15 9.07 22.31
C LEU A 205 -15.97 9.42 21.05
N GLN A 206 -16.04 8.55 20.05
CA GLN A 206 -16.78 8.82 18.82
C GLN A 206 -18.30 8.83 19.09
N THR A 207 -18.97 9.83 18.56
CA THR A 207 -20.43 9.96 18.52
C THR A 207 -20.90 9.99 17.07
N SER A 208 -22.21 9.88 16.84
CA SER A 208 -22.77 10.04 15.48
C SER A 208 -22.45 11.42 14.91
N ASP A 209 -22.51 12.48 15.73
CA ASP A 209 -22.23 13.85 15.29
C ASP A 209 -20.76 14.03 14.94
N SER A 210 -19.82 13.53 15.78
CA SER A 210 -18.39 13.61 15.51
C SER A 210 -17.97 12.80 14.29
N LEU A 211 -18.67 11.69 14.00
CA LEU A 211 -18.46 10.93 12.78
C LEU A 211 -18.92 11.71 11.55
N ILE A 212 -20.07 12.39 11.60
CA ILE A 212 -20.55 13.26 10.52
C ILE A 212 -19.56 14.40 10.29
N GLU A 213 -19.06 15.01 11.35
CA GLU A 213 -18.01 16.04 11.27
C GLU A 213 -16.74 15.50 10.61
N THR A 214 -16.29 14.30 11.00
CA THR A 214 -15.14 13.63 10.38
C THR A 214 -15.33 13.36 8.89
N ILE A 215 -16.54 12.99 8.44
CA ILE A 215 -16.85 12.75 7.03
C ILE A 215 -16.87 14.07 6.23
N SER A 216 -17.19 15.16 6.88
CA SER A 216 -17.26 16.50 6.28
C SER A 216 -15.91 17.23 6.27
N TYR A 217 -14.95 16.70 7.02
CA TYR A 217 -13.60 17.20 7.19
C TYR A 217 -12.75 16.95 5.95
#